data_5e4d8b722e36cc3ce2b401b5cd0eeb92
#
_entry.id   5e4d8b722e36cc3ce2b401b5cd0eeb92
#
_cell.length_a   1.000
_cell.length_b   1.000
_cell.length_c   1.000
_cell.angle_alpha   90.00
_cell.angle_beta   90.00
_cell.angle_gamma   90.00
#
_symmetry.space_group_name_H-M   'P 1'
#
loop_
_entity.id
_entity.type
_entity.pdbx_description
1 polymer ?
#
loop_
_entity_poly.entity_id
_entity_poly.type
_entity_poly.pdbx_seq_one_letter_code
_entity_poly.pdbx_strand_id
1 'polypeptide(L)'
;MGHVLRFRLFGMPVTVQGSFLLIAALIGLIGVGDLSQTLAWIAVVFVSILIHELGHAFTARNFGSDVAIELNGLGGLTRWSVPPEDLTPGRRALIAAAGSATGLLFGGIVWLVGTRVEPGTALTSFVLESLVYVNVFWGLLNWLPIRPLDGGHLLESLLEKVAPQRAAVIAKGIFVVTAAAALTFALWQDMIFFAVLAGWLLLSEFVDTRRPQPQSGGLPTLSYDDPQDAKGPGDVEQTPYGNEASPEEREERPGPHH
;
A
#
# COMPACT_ATOMS: atom_id res chain seq x y z
N MET A 1 -0.63 16.26 -1.98
CA MET A 1 0.54 16.44 -1.08
C MET A 1 1.74 15.83 -1.78
N GLY A 2 2.89 16.53 -1.83
CA GLY A 2 4.05 16.10 -2.60
C GLY A 2 4.73 14.87 -2.00
N HIS A 3 5.40 14.09 -2.86
CA HIS A 3 6.28 13.02 -2.44
C HIS A 3 7.53 13.63 -1.76
N VAL A 4 7.91 13.07 -0.60
CA VAL A 4 9.09 13.57 0.15
C VAL A 4 10.32 12.73 -0.17
N LEU A 5 10.13 11.42 -0.39
CA LEU A 5 11.24 10.49 -0.65
C LEU A 5 10.82 9.44 -1.68
N ARG A 6 11.71 9.17 -2.63
CA ARG A 6 11.59 8.08 -3.60
C ARG A 6 12.89 7.33 -3.67
N PHE A 7 12.83 6.01 -3.61
CA PHE A 7 13.99 5.14 -3.72
C PHE A 7 13.59 3.77 -4.26
N ARG A 8 14.57 2.93 -4.56
CA ARG A 8 14.34 1.52 -4.93
C ARG A 8 14.83 0.60 -3.84
N LEU A 9 14.00 -0.38 -3.48
CA LEU A 9 14.35 -1.42 -2.53
C LEU A 9 14.10 -2.78 -3.19
N PHE A 10 15.14 -3.61 -3.29
CA PHE A 10 15.09 -4.89 -4.03
C PHE A 10 14.61 -4.76 -5.49
N GLY A 11 14.91 -3.62 -6.13
CA GLY A 11 14.45 -3.30 -7.48
C GLY A 11 13.01 -2.78 -7.57
N MET A 12 12.26 -2.73 -6.47
CA MET A 12 10.89 -2.23 -6.39
C MET A 12 10.90 -0.73 -6.05
N PRO A 13 10.13 0.11 -6.75
CA PRO A 13 10.00 1.52 -6.41
C PRO A 13 9.23 1.68 -5.10
N VAL A 14 9.77 2.50 -4.20
CA VAL A 14 9.16 2.89 -2.94
C VAL A 14 8.98 4.41 -2.93
N THR A 15 7.77 4.86 -2.65
CA THR A 15 7.43 6.27 -2.55
C THR A 15 6.90 6.58 -1.16
N VAL A 16 7.46 7.59 -0.49
CA VAL A 16 7.00 8.06 0.82
C VAL A 16 6.38 9.43 0.66
N GLN A 17 5.12 9.55 1.06
CA GLN A 17 4.41 10.82 1.04
C GLN A 17 4.66 11.63 2.32
N GLY A 18 4.58 12.96 2.23
CA GLY A 18 4.69 13.85 3.39
C GLY A 18 3.60 13.59 4.45
N SER A 19 2.43 13.14 4.03
CA SER A 19 1.33 12.77 4.93
C SER A 19 1.70 11.61 5.87
N PHE A 20 2.51 10.65 5.40
CA PHE A 20 3.00 9.54 6.23
C PHE A 20 3.85 10.06 7.40
N LEU A 21 4.85 10.89 7.07
CA LEU A 21 5.75 11.45 8.09
C LEU A 21 5.00 12.35 9.06
N LEU A 22 4.05 13.15 8.55
CA LEU A 22 3.23 14.04 9.38
C LEU A 22 2.39 13.26 10.39
N ILE A 23 1.69 12.20 9.96
CA ILE A 23 0.84 11.40 10.85
C ILE A 23 1.71 10.61 11.85
N ALA A 24 2.81 10.00 11.41
CA ALA A 24 3.73 9.30 12.30
C ALA A 24 4.33 10.24 13.36
N ALA A 25 4.72 11.47 12.96
CA ALA A 25 5.22 12.49 13.88
C ALA A 25 4.15 12.96 14.88
N LEU A 26 2.92 13.20 14.41
CA LEU A 26 1.80 13.63 15.25
C LEU A 26 1.48 12.58 16.32
N ILE A 27 1.40 11.30 15.92
CA ILE A 27 1.16 10.20 16.88
C ILE A 27 2.32 10.10 17.88
N GLY A 28 3.56 10.22 17.44
CA GLY A 28 4.73 10.20 18.31
C GLY A 28 4.73 11.38 19.32
N LEU A 29 4.48 12.60 18.85
CA LEU A 29 4.45 13.78 19.72
C LEU A 29 3.35 13.71 20.79
N ILE A 30 2.17 13.20 20.44
CA ILE A 30 1.05 13.07 21.39
C ILE A 30 1.28 11.90 22.34
N GLY A 31 1.76 10.76 21.83
CA GLY A 31 1.85 9.51 22.61
C GLY A 31 3.11 9.38 23.45
N VAL A 32 4.22 10.01 23.05
CA VAL A 32 5.53 9.79 23.66
C VAL A 32 6.07 11.05 24.36
N GLY A 33 5.91 12.23 23.76
CA GLY A 33 6.24 13.51 24.38
C GLY A 33 7.73 13.89 24.41
N ASP A 34 8.67 12.94 24.22
CA ASP A 34 10.11 13.19 24.11
C ASP A 34 10.55 13.19 22.66
N LEU A 35 11.38 14.17 22.27
CA LEU A 35 11.82 14.34 20.89
C LEU A 35 12.62 13.14 20.36
N SER A 36 13.53 12.60 21.16
CA SER A 36 14.38 11.47 20.76
C SER A 36 13.55 10.20 20.54
N GLN A 37 12.60 9.94 21.43
CA GLN A 37 11.67 8.83 21.30
C GLN A 37 10.66 9.06 20.17
N THR A 38 10.22 10.30 19.92
CA THR A 38 9.37 10.64 18.77
C THR A 38 10.07 10.36 17.45
N LEU A 39 11.33 10.74 17.30
CA LEU A 39 12.13 10.43 16.12
C LEU A 39 12.33 8.92 15.94
N ALA A 40 12.63 8.23 17.05
CA ALA A 40 12.71 6.76 17.03
C ALA A 40 11.38 6.10 16.66
N TRP A 41 10.25 6.61 17.16
CA TRP A 41 8.91 6.14 16.80
C TRP A 41 8.64 6.27 15.29
N ILE A 42 8.96 7.42 14.69
CA ILE A 42 8.81 7.62 13.24
C ILE A 42 9.60 6.56 12.46
N ALA A 43 10.84 6.30 12.87
CA ALA A 43 11.67 5.28 12.25
C ALA A 43 11.11 3.87 12.45
N VAL A 44 10.62 3.54 13.64
CA VAL A 44 9.96 2.26 13.96
C VAL A 44 8.73 2.06 13.07
N VAL A 45 7.83 3.04 12.99
CA VAL A 45 6.61 2.95 12.18
C VAL A 45 6.96 2.82 10.70
N PHE A 46 7.95 3.59 10.23
CA PHE A 46 8.42 3.50 8.84
C PHE A 46 8.94 2.09 8.51
N VAL A 47 9.84 1.55 9.33
CA VAL A 47 10.40 0.21 9.11
C VAL A 47 9.33 -0.87 9.20
N SER A 48 8.44 -0.79 10.19
CA SER A 48 7.38 -1.78 10.41
C SER A 48 6.40 -1.84 9.25
N ILE A 49 5.91 -0.68 8.79
CA ILE A 49 4.98 -0.63 7.66
C ILE A 49 5.70 -1.05 6.37
N LEU A 50 6.94 -0.63 6.16
CA LEU A 50 7.70 -1.04 4.99
C LEU A 50 7.93 -2.57 4.93
N ILE A 51 8.24 -3.21 6.06
CA ILE A 51 8.38 -4.67 6.15
C ILE A 51 7.05 -5.37 5.85
N HIS A 52 5.95 -4.85 6.36
CA HIS A 52 4.61 -5.34 6.07
C HIS A 52 4.32 -5.27 4.56
N GLU A 53 4.52 -4.11 3.92
CA GLU A 53 4.31 -3.94 2.48
C GLU A 53 5.24 -4.81 1.63
N LEU A 54 6.47 -5.03 2.09
CA LEU A 54 7.39 -5.96 1.42
C LEU A 54 6.86 -7.40 1.41
N GLY A 55 6.13 -7.83 2.43
CA GLY A 55 5.45 -9.12 2.44
C GLY A 55 4.48 -9.29 1.27
N HIS A 56 3.61 -8.30 1.06
CA HIS A 56 2.72 -8.25 -0.10
C HIS A 56 3.48 -8.20 -1.41
N ALA A 57 4.47 -7.30 -1.50
CA ALA A 57 5.23 -7.03 -2.69
C ALA A 57 6.02 -8.26 -3.18
N PHE A 58 6.74 -8.95 -2.29
CA PHE A 58 7.47 -10.16 -2.66
C PHE A 58 6.53 -11.28 -3.08
N THR A 59 5.40 -11.42 -2.40
CA THR A 59 4.40 -12.45 -2.73
C THR A 59 3.76 -12.17 -4.09
N ALA A 60 3.37 -10.93 -4.39
CA ALA A 60 2.83 -10.54 -5.68
C ALA A 60 3.87 -10.70 -6.80
N ARG A 61 5.13 -10.34 -6.54
CA ARG A 61 6.24 -10.48 -7.48
C ARG A 61 6.52 -11.96 -7.83
N ASN A 62 6.41 -12.85 -6.86
CA ASN A 62 6.55 -14.30 -7.10
C ASN A 62 5.44 -14.86 -8.00
N PHE A 63 4.32 -14.14 -8.15
CA PHE A 63 3.26 -14.46 -9.10
C PHE A 63 3.40 -13.70 -10.43
N GLY A 64 4.55 -13.10 -10.69
CA GLY A 64 4.87 -12.43 -11.97
C GLY A 64 4.42 -10.97 -12.06
N SER A 65 4.08 -10.35 -10.93
CA SER A 65 3.63 -8.95 -10.92
C SER A 65 4.79 -7.97 -10.84
N ASP A 66 4.71 -6.87 -11.58
CA ASP A 66 5.45 -5.67 -11.23
C ASP A 66 4.79 -5.02 -10.03
N VAL A 67 5.60 -4.53 -9.11
CA VAL A 67 5.10 -4.00 -7.83
C VAL A 67 5.70 -2.63 -7.51
N ALA A 68 4.91 -1.79 -6.85
CA ALA A 68 5.33 -0.52 -6.31
C ALA A 68 4.74 -0.34 -4.91
N ILE A 69 5.54 0.19 -3.99
CA ILE A 69 5.14 0.45 -2.59
C ILE A 69 4.97 1.96 -2.41
N GLU A 70 3.87 2.34 -1.78
CA GLU A 70 3.56 3.72 -1.42
C GLU A 70 3.22 3.81 0.07
N LEU A 71 3.94 4.65 0.82
CA LEU A 71 3.65 4.96 2.22
C LEU A 71 2.95 6.31 2.29
N ASN A 72 1.76 6.35 2.84
CA ASN A 72 0.91 7.54 2.95
C ASN A 72 0.32 7.69 4.36
N GLY A 73 -0.43 8.76 4.62
CA GLY A 73 -0.97 9.05 5.95
C GLY A 73 -1.94 8.00 6.51
N LEU A 74 -2.45 7.09 5.70
CA LEU A 74 -3.31 5.98 6.13
C LEU A 74 -2.53 4.68 6.35
N GLY A 75 -1.23 4.66 6.05
CA GLY A 75 -0.37 3.48 6.17
C GLY A 75 0.41 3.18 4.90
N GLY A 76 0.60 1.90 4.58
CA GLY A 76 1.21 1.42 3.36
C GLY A 76 0.19 0.98 2.31
N LEU A 77 0.62 0.97 1.07
CA LEU A 77 -0.14 0.45 -0.06
C LEU A 77 0.81 -0.20 -1.05
N THR A 78 0.70 -1.49 -1.26
CA THR A 78 1.39 -2.20 -2.33
C THR A 78 0.49 -2.29 -3.56
N ARG A 79 0.95 -1.74 -4.67
CA ARG A 79 0.30 -1.85 -5.98
C ARG A 79 0.98 -2.93 -6.80
N TRP A 80 0.22 -3.70 -7.57
CA TRP A 80 0.73 -4.72 -8.48
C TRP A 80 0.03 -4.67 -9.83
N SER A 81 0.73 -5.14 -10.89
CA SER A 81 0.31 -5.00 -12.28
C SER A 81 -0.48 -6.19 -12.84
N VAL A 82 -0.40 -7.37 -12.19
CA VAL A 82 -1.12 -8.54 -12.71
C VAL A 82 -2.62 -8.29 -12.63
N PRO A 83 -3.36 -8.44 -13.73
CA PRO A 83 -4.79 -8.31 -13.73
C PRO A 83 -5.45 -9.26 -12.72
N PRO A 84 -6.52 -8.84 -12.01
CA PRO A 84 -7.21 -9.68 -11.05
C PRO A 84 -7.72 -11.00 -11.62
N GLU A 85 -8.08 -11.03 -12.91
CA GLU A 85 -8.51 -12.21 -13.65
C GLU A 85 -7.41 -13.28 -13.80
N ASP A 86 -6.13 -12.86 -13.80
CA ASP A 86 -4.97 -13.76 -13.88
C ASP A 86 -4.55 -14.28 -12.49
N LEU A 87 -5.09 -13.67 -11.42
CA LEU A 87 -4.87 -14.09 -10.06
C LEU A 87 -6.00 -14.99 -9.56
N THR A 88 -5.68 -16.26 -9.33
CA THR A 88 -6.62 -17.15 -8.65
C THR A 88 -6.97 -16.61 -7.26
N PRO A 89 -8.18 -16.90 -6.71
CA PRO A 89 -8.54 -16.49 -5.34
C PRO A 89 -7.51 -16.92 -4.29
N GLY A 90 -6.87 -18.09 -4.48
CA GLY A 90 -5.81 -18.56 -3.58
C GLY A 90 -4.55 -17.67 -3.62
N ARG A 91 -4.13 -17.20 -4.80
CA ARG A 91 -3.00 -16.27 -4.93
C ARG A 91 -3.30 -14.92 -4.29
N ARG A 92 -4.51 -14.39 -4.48
CA ARG A 92 -4.96 -13.15 -3.82
C ARG A 92 -4.99 -13.30 -2.29
N ALA A 93 -5.49 -14.43 -1.79
CA ALA A 93 -5.46 -14.74 -0.36
C ALA A 93 -4.02 -14.78 0.20
N LEU A 94 -3.08 -15.38 -0.52
CA LEU A 94 -1.67 -15.43 -0.11
C LEU A 94 -1.04 -14.04 -0.10
N ILE A 95 -1.30 -13.21 -1.12
CA ILE A 95 -0.81 -11.83 -1.14
C ILE A 95 -1.38 -11.07 0.06
N ALA A 96 -2.69 -11.14 0.31
CA ALA A 96 -3.33 -10.44 1.42
C ALA A 96 -2.79 -10.90 2.79
N ALA A 97 -2.53 -12.19 2.99
CA ALA A 97 -2.00 -12.69 4.26
C ALA A 97 -0.51 -12.36 4.48
N ALA A 98 0.26 -12.15 3.39
CA ALA A 98 1.71 -12.08 3.44
C ALA A 98 2.24 -10.86 4.20
N GLY A 99 1.59 -9.69 4.08
CA GLY A 99 2.00 -8.48 4.78
C GLY A 99 1.97 -8.67 6.28
N SER A 100 0.80 -9.02 6.80
CA SER A 100 0.62 -9.26 8.24
C SER A 100 1.48 -10.42 8.74
N ALA A 101 1.61 -11.51 7.98
CA ALA A 101 2.48 -12.63 8.36
C ALA A 101 3.96 -12.20 8.47
N THR A 102 4.44 -11.37 7.53
CA THR A 102 5.81 -10.85 7.55
C THR A 102 6.02 -9.90 8.73
N GLY A 103 5.07 -9.01 9.01
CA GLY A 103 5.12 -8.14 10.19
C GLY A 103 5.15 -8.92 11.50
N LEU A 104 4.26 -9.91 11.66
CA LEU A 104 4.23 -10.77 12.85
C LEU A 104 5.53 -11.57 13.03
N LEU A 105 6.08 -12.11 11.94
CA LEU A 105 7.37 -12.81 11.97
C LEU A 105 8.49 -11.86 12.40
N PHE A 106 8.55 -10.67 11.83
CA PHE A 106 9.55 -9.66 12.21
C PHE A 106 9.41 -9.24 13.67
N GLY A 107 8.20 -8.93 14.14
CA GLY A 107 7.93 -8.61 15.55
C GLY A 107 8.34 -9.74 16.49
N GLY A 108 8.08 -11.00 16.10
CA GLY A 108 8.50 -12.19 16.85
C GLY A 108 10.02 -12.35 16.91
N ILE A 109 10.74 -12.07 15.82
CA ILE A 109 12.21 -12.08 15.80
C ILE A 109 12.76 -10.99 16.70
N VAL A 110 12.23 -9.76 16.62
CA VAL A 110 12.66 -8.64 17.48
C VAL A 110 12.40 -8.96 18.95
N TRP A 111 11.26 -9.55 19.27
CA TRP A 111 10.95 -9.99 20.64
C TRP A 111 11.95 -11.02 21.13
N LEU A 112 12.23 -12.05 20.32
CA LEU A 112 13.19 -13.11 20.68
C LEU A 112 14.61 -12.55 20.90
N VAL A 113 15.05 -11.63 20.06
CA VAL A 113 16.34 -10.93 20.22
C VAL A 113 16.32 -10.10 21.51
N GLY A 114 15.25 -9.32 21.73
CA GLY A 114 15.09 -8.49 22.93
C GLY A 114 15.13 -9.28 24.24
N THR A 115 14.68 -10.55 24.25
CA THR A 115 14.80 -11.43 25.44
C THR A 115 16.23 -11.91 25.73
N ARG A 116 17.16 -11.72 24.79
CA ARG A 116 18.56 -12.20 24.87
C ARG A 116 19.58 -11.07 25.01
N VAL A 117 19.16 -9.83 24.75
CA VAL A 117 20.03 -8.66 24.76
C VAL A 117 19.52 -7.69 25.81
N GLU A 118 20.38 -7.33 26.78
CA GLU A 118 20.05 -6.27 27.71
C GLU A 118 20.15 -4.92 26.98
N PRO A 119 19.07 -4.13 26.97
CA PRO A 119 19.11 -2.83 26.35
C PRO A 119 20.06 -1.91 27.11
N GLY A 120 21.08 -1.38 26.43
CA GLY A 120 22.08 -0.51 27.07
C GLY A 120 21.56 0.89 27.43
N THR A 121 20.41 1.32 26.87
CA THR A 121 19.81 2.64 27.11
C THR A 121 18.28 2.55 27.09
N ALA A 122 17.64 3.54 27.72
CA ALA A 122 16.17 3.66 27.71
C ALA A 122 15.62 3.81 26.27
N LEU A 123 16.36 4.49 25.39
CA LEU A 123 15.98 4.64 23.97
C LEU A 123 16.01 3.29 23.24
N THR A 124 17.00 2.44 23.51
CA THR A 124 17.08 1.09 22.92
C THR A 124 15.91 0.23 23.38
N SER A 125 15.55 0.25 24.67
CA SER A 125 14.35 -0.43 25.20
C SER A 125 13.10 0.03 24.47
N PHE A 126 12.90 1.34 24.39
CA PHE A 126 11.77 1.95 23.71
C PHE A 126 11.66 1.49 22.24
N VAL A 127 12.77 1.46 21.49
CA VAL A 127 12.80 1.02 20.10
C VAL A 127 12.40 -0.45 19.98
N LEU A 128 12.97 -1.34 20.80
CA LEU A 128 12.68 -2.77 20.74
C LEU A 128 11.20 -3.05 21.09
N GLU A 129 10.71 -2.45 22.18
CA GLU A 129 9.32 -2.60 22.60
C GLU A 129 8.35 -2.05 21.54
N SER A 130 8.65 -0.88 20.98
CA SER A 130 7.83 -0.27 19.94
C SER A 130 7.82 -1.11 18.65
N LEU A 131 8.97 -1.68 18.23
CA LEU A 131 9.04 -2.59 17.08
C LEU A 131 8.17 -3.82 17.30
N VAL A 132 8.24 -4.45 18.48
CA VAL A 132 7.38 -5.60 18.81
C VAL A 132 5.91 -5.16 18.79
N TYR A 133 5.58 -4.09 19.51
CA TYR A 133 4.21 -3.59 19.64
C TYR A 133 3.60 -3.28 18.27
N VAL A 134 4.27 -2.47 17.45
CA VAL A 134 3.74 -2.05 16.15
C VAL A 134 3.55 -3.25 15.24
N ASN A 135 4.52 -4.15 15.14
CA ASN A 135 4.44 -5.28 14.22
C ASN A 135 3.41 -6.33 14.66
N VAL A 136 3.34 -6.64 15.95
CA VAL A 136 2.37 -7.63 16.47
C VAL A 136 0.95 -7.03 16.48
N PHE A 137 0.78 -5.84 17.06
CA PHE A 137 -0.54 -5.21 17.14
C PHE A 137 -1.10 -4.89 15.75
N TRP A 138 -0.29 -4.25 14.90
CA TRP A 138 -0.71 -3.89 13.54
C TRP A 138 -0.94 -5.12 12.67
N GLY A 139 -0.09 -6.14 12.80
CA GLY A 139 -0.26 -7.40 12.09
C GLY A 139 -1.56 -8.11 12.46
N LEU A 140 -1.90 -8.16 13.75
CA LEU A 140 -3.15 -8.74 14.22
C LEU A 140 -4.38 -7.89 13.81
N LEU A 141 -4.26 -6.55 13.92
CA LEU A 141 -5.31 -5.63 13.50
C LEU A 141 -5.62 -5.80 12.01
N ASN A 142 -4.59 -5.90 11.17
CA ASN A 142 -4.75 -6.08 9.74
C ASN A 142 -5.38 -7.45 9.35
N TRP A 143 -5.39 -8.42 10.26
CA TRP A 143 -6.10 -9.68 10.02
C TRP A 143 -7.59 -9.64 10.40
N LEU A 144 -8.07 -8.53 10.97
CA LEU A 144 -9.51 -8.38 11.16
C LEU A 144 -10.22 -8.44 9.81
N PRO A 145 -11.32 -9.22 9.72
CA PRO A 145 -12.09 -9.34 8.48
C PRO A 145 -12.95 -8.09 8.26
N ILE A 146 -12.30 -6.97 7.96
CA ILE A 146 -12.92 -5.67 7.68
C ILE A 146 -12.17 -5.02 6.52
N ARG A 147 -12.85 -4.45 5.52
CA ARG A 147 -12.20 -3.60 4.53
C ARG A 147 -11.81 -2.25 5.16
N PRO A 148 -10.71 -1.64 4.78
CA PRO A 148 -9.73 -2.01 3.74
C PRO A 148 -8.54 -2.86 4.26
N LEU A 149 -8.68 -3.53 5.42
CA LEU A 149 -7.62 -4.33 6.02
C LEU A 149 -7.35 -5.62 5.22
N ASP A 150 -6.16 -6.19 5.38
CA ASP A 150 -5.75 -7.43 4.71
C ASP A 150 -6.69 -8.60 4.98
N GLY A 151 -7.18 -8.70 6.22
CA GLY A 151 -8.14 -9.72 6.63
C GLY A 151 -9.45 -9.65 5.86
N GLY A 152 -9.87 -8.45 5.45
CA GLY A 152 -11.01 -8.27 4.56
C GLY A 152 -10.76 -8.86 3.18
N HIS A 153 -9.63 -8.55 2.56
CA HIS A 153 -9.22 -9.09 1.26
C HIS A 153 -8.96 -10.60 1.30
N LEU A 154 -8.36 -11.08 2.40
CA LEU A 154 -8.16 -12.50 2.65
C LEU A 154 -9.50 -13.24 2.71
N LEU A 155 -10.45 -12.74 3.51
CA LEU A 155 -11.78 -13.34 3.66
C LEU A 155 -12.53 -13.38 2.31
N GLU A 156 -12.54 -12.28 1.55
CA GLU A 156 -13.17 -12.24 0.24
C GLU A 156 -12.59 -13.28 -0.71
N SER A 157 -11.27 -13.34 -0.79
CA SER A 157 -10.57 -14.29 -1.66
C SER A 157 -10.87 -15.75 -1.27
N LEU A 158 -10.99 -16.04 0.03
CA LEU A 158 -11.35 -17.38 0.51
C LEU A 158 -12.82 -17.71 0.21
N LEU A 159 -13.72 -16.76 0.41
CA LEU A 159 -15.14 -16.94 0.10
C LEU A 159 -15.39 -17.11 -1.40
N GLU A 160 -14.67 -16.38 -2.25
CA GLU A 160 -14.73 -16.56 -3.70
C GLU A 160 -14.31 -17.98 -4.12
N LYS A 161 -13.38 -18.60 -3.41
CA LYS A 161 -12.95 -19.98 -3.67
C LYS A 161 -14.00 -21.00 -3.28
N VAL A 162 -14.72 -20.79 -2.17
CA VAL A 162 -15.62 -21.80 -1.61
C VAL A 162 -17.10 -21.56 -1.89
N ALA A 163 -17.50 -20.29 -2.09
CA ALA A 163 -18.89 -19.89 -2.30
C ALA A 163 -18.98 -18.68 -3.26
N PRO A 164 -18.50 -18.78 -4.52
CA PRO A 164 -18.30 -17.64 -5.41
C PRO A 164 -19.56 -16.80 -5.62
N GLN A 165 -20.74 -17.44 -5.70
CA GLN A 165 -22.03 -16.75 -5.93
C GLN A 165 -22.50 -15.93 -4.72
N ARG A 166 -22.02 -16.24 -3.50
CA ARG A 166 -22.45 -15.60 -2.25
C ARG A 166 -21.29 -14.87 -1.55
N ALA A 167 -20.10 -14.92 -2.08
CA ALA A 167 -18.89 -14.38 -1.46
C ALA A 167 -19.05 -12.93 -1.00
N ALA A 168 -19.49 -12.05 -1.89
CA ALA A 168 -19.66 -10.64 -1.58
C ALA A 168 -20.69 -10.36 -0.47
N VAL A 169 -21.82 -11.09 -0.47
CA VAL A 169 -22.88 -10.92 0.53
C VAL A 169 -22.42 -11.42 1.89
N ILE A 170 -21.76 -12.59 1.93
CA ILE A 170 -21.24 -13.18 3.18
C ILE A 170 -20.13 -12.29 3.73
N ALA A 171 -19.17 -11.86 2.87
CA ALA A 171 -18.08 -10.98 3.27
C ALA A 171 -18.62 -9.68 3.89
N LYS A 172 -19.55 -9.01 3.20
CA LYS A 172 -20.18 -7.79 3.72
C LYS A 172 -20.85 -8.00 5.08
N GLY A 173 -21.59 -9.10 5.25
CA GLY A 173 -22.19 -9.44 6.53
C GLY A 173 -21.17 -9.59 7.65
N ILE A 174 -20.05 -10.30 7.39
CA ILE A 174 -18.98 -10.48 8.35
C ILE A 174 -18.29 -9.14 8.64
N PHE A 175 -18.01 -8.31 7.63
CA PHE A 175 -17.40 -6.98 7.82
C PHE A 175 -18.23 -6.10 8.74
N VAL A 176 -19.54 -6.00 8.48
CA VAL A 176 -20.45 -5.20 9.29
C VAL A 176 -20.46 -5.69 10.75
N VAL A 177 -20.59 -7.02 10.96
CA VAL A 177 -20.60 -7.60 12.30
C VAL A 177 -19.28 -7.35 13.03
N THR A 178 -18.14 -7.55 12.35
CA THR A 178 -16.82 -7.35 12.96
C THR A 178 -16.58 -5.87 13.27
N ALA A 179 -16.91 -4.95 12.36
CA ALA A 179 -16.76 -3.52 12.59
C ALA A 179 -17.68 -3.02 13.73
N ALA A 180 -18.92 -3.52 13.81
CA ALA A 180 -19.83 -3.20 14.91
C ALA A 180 -19.33 -3.74 16.25
N ALA A 181 -18.80 -4.96 16.28
CA ALA A 181 -18.19 -5.53 17.47
C ALA A 181 -16.94 -4.74 17.93
N ALA A 182 -16.08 -4.35 16.98
CA ALA A 182 -14.91 -3.51 17.26
C ALA A 182 -15.30 -2.14 17.80
N LEU A 183 -16.33 -1.50 17.22
CA LEU A 183 -16.88 -0.23 17.71
C LEU A 183 -17.42 -0.37 19.15
N THR A 184 -18.24 -1.40 19.40
CA THR A 184 -18.81 -1.65 20.72
C THR A 184 -17.73 -1.89 21.77
N PHE A 185 -16.71 -2.68 21.43
CA PHE A 185 -15.57 -2.96 22.30
C PHE A 185 -14.77 -1.67 22.59
N ALA A 186 -14.48 -0.88 21.55
CA ALA A 186 -13.73 0.37 21.71
C ALA A 186 -14.49 1.39 22.59
N LEU A 187 -15.82 1.49 22.44
CA LEU A 187 -16.66 2.34 23.29
C LEU A 187 -16.68 1.83 24.74
N TRP A 188 -16.74 0.52 24.94
CA TRP A 188 -16.73 -0.07 26.29
C TRP A 188 -15.42 0.14 27.03
N GLN A 189 -14.32 0.20 26.29
CA GLN A 189 -12.96 0.41 26.84
C GLN A 189 -12.54 1.89 26.85
N ASP A 190 -13.46 2.83 26.56
CA ASP A 190 -13.19 4.27 26.45
C ASP A 190 -12.08 4.64 25.43
N MET A 191 -11.88 3.78 24.42
CA MET A 191 -10.88 3.95 23.39
C MET A 191 -11.42 4.81 22.24
N ILE A 192 -11.60 6.10 22.46
CA ILE A 192 -12.30 7.01 21.54
C ILE A 192 -11.71 7.00 20.13
N PHE A 193 -10.37 6.98 19.98
CA PHE A 193 -9.72 6.91 18.68
C PHE A 193 -10.12 5.65 17.89
N PHE A 194 -10.09 4.50 18.54
CA PHE A 194 -10.49 3.23 17.90
C PHE A 194 -12.00 3.16 17.66
N ALA A 195 -12.82 3.78 18.49
CA ALA A 195 -14.26 3.87 18.28
C ALA A 195 -14.59 4.71 17.03
N VAL A 196 -13.91 5.85 16.85
CA VAL A 196 -14.05 6.68 15.65
C VAL A 196 -13.59 5.91 14.39
N LEU A 197 -12.46 5.22 14.47
CA LEU A 197 -11.95 4.41 13.37
C LEU A 197 -12.92 3.27 13.01
N ALA A 198 -13.37 2.50 14.00
CA ALA A 198 -14.32 1.40 13.77
C ALA A 198 -15.67 1.91 13.25
N GLY A 199 -16.15 3.04 13.75
CA GLY A 199 -17.36 3.70 13.25
C GLY A 199 -17.21 4.14 11.80
N TRP A 200 -16.06 4.70 11.42
CA TRP A 200 -15.77 5.06 10.04
C TRP A 200 -15.72 3.82 9.12
N LEU A 201 -15.05 2.75 9.55
CA LEU A 201 -15.00 1.48 8.82
C LEU A 201 -16.41 0.89 8.64
N LEU A 202 -17.23 0.91 9.70
CA LEU A 202 -18.63 0.44 9.63
C LEU A 202 -19.44 1.28 8.65
N LEU A 203 -19.33 2.60 8.69
CA LEU A 203 -20.05 3.48 7.77
C LEU A 203 -19.59 3.28 6.32
N SER A 204 -18.30 3.05 6.09
CA SER A 204 -17.76 2.84 4.74
C SER A 204 -18.41 1.64 4.04
N GLU A 205 -18.81 0.60 4.76
CA GLU A 205 -19.52 -0.56 4.20
C GLU A 205 -20.93 -0.22 3.66
N PHE A 206 -21.53 0.88 4.10
CA PHE A 206 -22.84 1.34 3.63
C PHE A 206 -22.75 2.41 2.54
N VAL A 207 -21.69 3.21 2.55
CA VAL A 207 -21.48 4.29 1.58
C VAL A 207 -20.89 3.78 0.26
N ASP A 208 -20.11 2.73 0.28
CA ASP A 208 -19.29 2.29 -0.87
C ASP A 208 -19.97 1.22 -1.75
N THR A 209 -21.30 1.27 -1.89
CA THR A 209 -22.01 0.29 -2.73
C THR A 209 -21.82 0.47 -4.24
N ARG A 210 -21.06 1.45 -4.72
CA ARG A 210 -20.97 1.77 -6.16
C ARG A 210 -19.61 2.24 -6.69
N ARG A 211 -18.55 2.20 -5.91
CA ARG A 211 -17.23 2.45 -6.50
C ARG A 211 -16.77 1.16 -7.18
N PRO A 212 -16.49 1.21 -8.50
CA PRO A 212 -15.66 0.18 -9.09
C PRO A 212 -14.40 0.11 -8.20
N GLN A 213 -14.04 -1.09 -7.76
CA GLN A 213 -12.72 -1.26 -7.16
C GLN A 213 -11.71 -0.53 -8.04
N PRO A 214 -10.73 0.22 -7.50
CA PRO A 214 -9.64 0.68 -8.32
C PRO A 214 -9.17 -0.59 -9.02
N GLN A 215 -9.47 -0.67 -10.30
CA GLN A 215 -8.93 -1.74 -11.10
C GLN A 215 -7.44 -1.69 -10.80
N SER A 216 -6.89 -2.79 -10.32
CA SER A 216 -5.46 -3.04 -10.28
C SER A 216 -4.99 -3.15 -11.74
N GLY A 217 -5.43 -2.21 -12.55
CA GLY A 217 -5.22 -2.05 -13.94
C GLY A 217 -4.25 -0.91 -14.16
N GLY A 218 -3.03 -1.28 -14.43
CA GLY A 218 -1.98 -0.37 -14.82
C GLY A 218 -1.44 0.38 -13.60
N LEU A 219 -0.26 -0.05 -13.12
CA LEU A 219 0.69 0.93 -12.61
C LEU A 219 0.60 2.09 -13.60
N PRO A 220 0.29 3.35 -13.18
CA PRO A 220 0.64 4.45 -14.02
C PRO A 220 2.07 4.14 -14.41
N THR A 221 2.38 4.13 -15.70
CA THR A 221 3.76 3.98 -16.16
C THR A 221 4.54 4.96 -15.31
N LEU A 222 5.11 4.45 -14.22
CA LEU A 222 6.09 5.18 -13.46
C LEU A 222 7.28 5.19 -14.40
N SER A 223 7.23 6.11 -15.35
CA SER A 223 8.39 6.62 -16.01
C SER A 223 9.27 7.13 -14.88
N TYR A 224 10.00 6.19 -14.29
CA TYR A 224 11.08 6.53 -13.40
C TYR A 224 12.18 7.02 -14.31
N ASP A 225 12.15 8.35 -14.44
CA ASP A 225 13.18 9.21 -15.02
C ASP A 225 14.32 8.46 -15.72
N ASP A 226 14.19 8.31 -17.03
CA ASP A 226 15.35 8.46 -17.88
C ASP A 226 15.97 9.81 -17.46
N PRO A 227 17.30 9.89 -17.22
CA PRO A 227 17.98 11.14 -16.91
C PRO A 227 17.77 12.27 -17.95
N GLN A 228 17.08 11.98 -19.05
CA GLN A 228 16.70 12.94 -20.09
C GLN A 228 15.43 13.75 -19.75
N ASP A 229 14.60 13.34 -18.79
CA ASP A 229 13.39 14.09 -18.39
C ASP A 229 13.70 15.23 -17.39
N ALA A 230 14.97 15.45 -17.04
CA ALA A 230 15.39 16.59 -16.22
C ALA A 230 15.55 17.90 -17.00
N LYS A 231 15.27 17.92 -18.33
CA LYS A 231 15.22 19.15 -19.12
C LYS A 231 13.85 19.82 -18.90
N GLY A 232 13.89 20.97 -18.27
CA GLY A 232 12.71 21.81 -18.02
C GLY A 232 12.04 22.25 -19.34
N PRO A 233 10.80 22.80 -19.27
CA PRO A 233 10.01 23.17 -20.46
C PRO A 233 10.56 24.42 -21.20
N GLY A 234 11.86 24.47 -21.44
CA GLY A 234 12.54 25.60 -22.08
C GLY A 234 13.53 25.24 -23.21
N ASP A 235 13.95 23.98 -23.31
CA ASP A 235 14.96 23.59 -24.29
C ASP A 235 14.36 22.76 -25.44
N VAL A 236 13.46 23.36 -26.17
CA VAL A 236 13.11 22.85 -27.51
C VAL A 236 14.20 23.33 -28.43
N GLU A 237 15.23 22.53 -28.62
CA GLU A 237 16.24 22.71 -29.66
C GLU A 237 15.53 22.58 -31.01
N GLN A 238 15.43 23.73 -31.68
CA GLN A 238 14.96 23.83 -33.06
C GLN A 238 15.86 22.97 -33.95
N THR A 239 15.37 21.86 -34.42
CA THR A 239 16.01 21.12 -35.51
C THR A 239 15.81 21.90 -36.79
N PRO A 240 16.87 22.25 -37.53
CA PRO A 240 16.79 22.91 -38.80
C PRO A 240 16.62 21.86 -39.91
N TYR A 241 15.40 21.42 -40.17
CA TYR A 241 15.07 20.79 -41.43
C TYR A 241 13.72 21.33 -41.92
N GLY A 242 13.81 22.57 -42.43
CA GLY A 242 12.92 23.00 -43.48
C GLY A 242 13.40 22.37 -44.76
N ASN A 243 12.55 21.62 -45.36
CA ASN A 243 12.60 21.40 -46.81
C ASN A 243 11.18 21.50 -47.34
N GLU A 244 11.01 22.65 -47.98
CA GLU A 244 9.96 22.94 -48.91
C GLU A 244 9.94 21.86 -50.01
N ALA A 245 8.84 21.19 -50.16
CA ALA A 245 8.51 20.47 -51.40
C ALA A 245 7.52 21.37 -52.15
N SER A 246 8.01 21.90 -53.29
CA SER A 246 7.27 22.71 -54.24
C SER A 246 6.13 21.90 -54.92
N PRO A 247 5.03 22.56 -55.28
CA PRO A 247 3.89 21.93 -55.93
C PRO A 247 4.03 22.03 -57.47
N GLU A 248 4.83 21.16 -58.06
CA GLU A 248 4.86 20.98 -59.53
C GLU A 248 5.27 19.54 -59.78
N GLU A 249 4.28 18.68 -60.06
CA GLU A 249 4.30 17.51 -60.96
C GLU A 249 3.02 16.71 -60.77
N ARG A 250 1.93 17.30 -61.25
CA ARG A 250 0.73 16.59 -61.62
C ARG A 250 0.61 16.70 -63.14
N GLU A 251 1.29 15.80 -63.82
CA GLU A 251 0.92 15.53 -65.23
C GLU A 251 1.24 14.08 -65.61
N GLU A 252 0.23 13.50 -66.24
CA GLU A 252 0.27 12.37 -67.15
C GLU A 252 0.45 10.93 -66.60
N ARG A 253 -0.69 10.28 -66.40
CA ARG A 253 -0.78 8.85 -66.75
C ARG A 253 -1.97 8.63 -67.65
N PRO A 254 -1.72 8.06 -68.87
CA PRO A 254 -2.78 7.66 -69.77
C PRO A 254 -3.47 6.39 -69.29
N GLY A 255 -4.80 6.34 -69.50
CA GLY A 255 -5.64 5.19 -69.20
C GLY A 255 -5.39 3.97 -70.14
N PRO A 256 -5.68 2.77 -69.61
CA PRO A 256 -5.62 1.57 -70.49
C PRO A 256 -6.84 1.48 -71.35
N HIS A 257 -6.56 1.21 -72.64
CA HIS A 257 -7.50 0.71 -73.67
C HIS A 257 -7.83 -0.74 -73.38
N HIS A 258 -9.12 -1.06 -73.62
CA HIS A 258 -9.82 -2.34 -73.74
C HIS A 258 -10.21 -3.06 -72.46
#